data_8981b0f5b28bb30a7d2fe5aea64a89a4
#
_entry.id   8981b0f5b28bb30a7d2fe5aea64a89a4
#
_cell.length_a   1.000
_cell.length_b   1.000
_cell.length_c   1.000
_cell.angle_alpha   90.00
_cell.angle_beta   90.00
_cell.angle_gamma   90.00
#
_symmetry.space_group_name_H-M   'P 1'
#
loop_
_entity.id
_entity.type
_entity.pdbx_description
1 polymer ?
#
loop_
_entity_poly.entity_id
_entity_poly.type
_entity_poly.pdbx_seq_one_letter_code
_entity_poly.pdbx_strand_id
1 'polypeptide(L)'
;MSVEPEASPRPVECFQRLCELVVARLPFGLDSIVAPTFLGFVVINSFTFGVDLVLLTLLHGGLGVPLPVAVTVAYACAFTLSYYLNRVLNFQSHAAVGPQFAVYVVVVVVNYLAFILGVSSGLAALGVEYHVARIVAGACEAVYMYSAMRWVVFRR
;
A
#
# COMPACT_ATOMS: atom_id res chain seq x y z
N MET A 1 -42.81 -14.52 14.06
CA MET A 1 -41.78 -13.46 14.14
C MET A 1 -40.45 -14.14 14.02
N SER A 2 -40.01 -14.35 12.77
CA SER A 2 -38.75 -15.06 12.45
C SER A 2 -37.62 -14.09 12.69
N VAL A 3 -36.82 -14.34 13.72
CA VAL A 3 -35.55 -13.65 13.93
C VAL A 3 -34.59 -14.17 12.86
N GLU A 4 -34.34 -13.39 11.81
CA GLU A 4 -33.25 -13.68 10.88
C GLU A 4 -31.94 -13.63 11.69
N PRO A 5 -31.06 -14.63 11.54
CA PRO A 5 -29.76 -14.59 12.17
C PRO A 5 -28.96 -13.41 11.60
N GLU A 6 -28.60 -12.48 12.46
CA GLU A 6 -27.73 -11.36 12.17
C GLU A 6 -26.43 -11.92 11.55
N ALA A 7 -26.31 -11.78 10.23
CA ALA A 7 -25.13 -12.26 9.50
C ALA A 7 -23.91 -11.55 10.09
N SER A 8 -22.93 -12.31 10.54
CA SER A 8 -21.67 -11.76 11.06
C SER A 8 -21.08 -10.78 10.05
N PRO A 9 -20.65 -9.57 10.48
CA PRO A 9 -20.19 -8.53 9.57
C PRO A 9 -19.04 -9.08 8.72
N ARG A 10 -19.12 -8.88 7.41
CA ARG A 10 -18.09 -9.35 6.49
C ARG A 10 -16.76 -8.70 6.86
N PRO A 11 -15.62 -9.40 6.74
CA PRO A 11 -14.28 -8.86 7.08
C PRO A 11 -14.00 -7.48 6.48
N VAL A 12 -14.54 -7.24 5.28
CA VAL A 12 -14.44 -5.98 4.56
C VAL A 12 -15.16 -4.84 5.31
N GLU A 13 -16.39 -5.08 5.76
CA GLU A 13 -17.18 -4.09 6.50
C GLU A 13 -16.54 -3.76 7.86
N CYS A 14 -15.99 -4.78 8.53
CA CYS A 14 -15.29 -4.61 9.78
C CYS A 14 -14.02 -3.75 9.60
N PHE A 15 -13.24 -4.01 8.56
CA PHE A 15 -12.04 -3.23 8.24
C PHE A 15 -12.37 -1.76 7.92
N GLN A 16 -13.40 -1.53 7.10
CA GLN A 16 -13.81 -0.17 6.75
C GLN A 16 -14.35 0.61 7.93
N ARG A 17 -15.22 -0.01 8.75
CA ARG A 17 -15.70 0.61 9.99
C ARG A 17 -14.56 0.97 10.95
N LEU A 18 -13.55 0.11 11.04
CA LEU A 18 -12.38 0.40 11.85
C LEU A 18 -11.63 1.64 11.33
N CYS A 19 -11.41 1.73 10.02
CA CYS A 19 -10.76 2.89 9.40
C CYS A 19 -11.59 4.18 9.62
N GLU A 20 -12.91 4.12 9.45
CA GLU A 20 -13.82 5.24 9.69
C GLU A 20 -13.79 5.70 11.15
N LEU A 21 -13.84 4.78 12.11
CA LEU A 21 -13.77 5.08 13.54
C LEU A 21 -12.45 5.71 13.95
N VAL A 22 -11.33 5.25 13.38
CA VAL A 22 -10.01 5.81 13.66
C VAL A 22 -9.92 7.22 13.07
N VAL A 23 -10.34 7.43 11.82
CA VAL A 23 -10.34 8.76 11.20
C VAL A 23 -11.22 9.73 11.98
N ALA A 24 -12.42 9.32 12.40
CA ALA A 24 -13.34 10.16 13.18
C ALA A 24 -12.79 10.58 14.56
N ARG A 25 -11.75 9.88 15.06
CA ARG A 25 -11.07 10.21 16.33
C ARG A 25 -9.78 10.99 16.15
N LEU A 26 -9.42 11.36 14.94
CA LEU A 26 -8.21 12.15 14.68
C LEU A 26 -8.39 13.58 15.24
N PRO A 27 -7.43 14.08 16.03
CA PRO A 27 -7.47 15.45 16.54
C PRO A 27 -7.16 16.47 15.43
N PHE A 28 -7.43 17.74 15.70
CA PHE A 28 -7.08 18.89 14.85
C PHE A 28 -7.81 19.00 13.50
N GLY A 29 -9.02 18.41 13.36
CA GLY A 29 -9.79 18.49 12.11
C GLY A 29 -9.22 17.64 10.97
N LEU A 30 -8.31 16.71 11.27
CA LEU A 30 -7.73 15.79 10.29
C LEU A 30 -8.76 14.81 9.72
N ASP A 31 -9.87 14.58 10.43
CA ASP A 31 -11.01 13.81 9.98
C ASP A 31 -11.64 14.32 8.67
N SER A 32 -11.55 15.63 8.42
CA SER A 32 -12.02 16.24 7.16
C SER A 32 -11.03 16.12 6.00
N ILE A 33 -9.74 15.85 6.27
CA ILE A 33 -8.66 15.83 5.29
C ILE A 33 -8.27 14.38 4.95
N VAL A 34 -8.24 13.50 5.96
CA VAL A 34 -7.81 12.10 5.81
C VAL A 34 -8.99 11.22 5.43
N ALA A 35 -9.03 10.76 4.18
CA ALA A 35 -10.05 9.80 3.77
C ALA A 35 -9.84 8.44 4.48
N PRO A 36 -10.90 7.73 4.92
CA PRO A 36 -10.79 6.39 5.49
C PRO A 36 -10.04 5.40 4.58
N THR A 37 -10.19 5.55 3.26
CA THR A 37 -9.46 4.76 2.26
C THR A 37 -7.96 5.05 2.24
N PHE A 38 -7.51 6.26 2.62
CA PHE A 38 -6.09 6.57 2.77
C PHE A 38 -5.50 5.85 3.99
N LEU A 39 -6.23 5.87 5.11
CA LEU A 39 -5.82 5.11 6.29
C LEU A 39 -5.77 3.61 5.99
N GLY A 40 -6.78 3.07 5.32
CA GLY A 40 -6.81 1.68 4.87
C GLY A 40 -5.61 1.32 3.99
N PHE A 41 -5.26 2.20 3.06
CA PHE A 41 -4.07 2.06 2.22
C PHE A 41 -2.77 2.01 3.06
N VAL A 42 -2.61 2.92 4.01
CA VAL A 42 -1.41 2.97 4.88
C VAL A 42 -1.30 1.70 5.72
N VAL A 43 -2.40 1.24 6.33
CA VAL A 43 -2.43 0.02 7.15
C VAL A 43 -2.07 -1.21 6.32
N ILE A 44 -2.69 -1.38 5.16
CA ILE A 44 -2.43 -2.52 4.26
C ILE A 44 -0.97 -2.51 3.80
N ASN A 45 -0.45 -1.37 3.37
CA ASN A 45 0.94 -1.30 2.88
C ASN A 45 1.97 -1.48 4.01
N SER A 46 1.69 -1.01 5.23
CA SER A 46 2.54 -1.30 6.39
C SER A 46 2.56 -2.79 6.72
N PHE A 47 1.41 -3.45 6.65
CA PHE A 47 1.31 -4.89 6.85
C PHE A 47 2.09 -5.66 5.78
N THR A 48 1.89 -5.35 4.50
CA THR A 48 2.57 -6.03 3.39
C THR A 48 4.08 -5.77 3.38
N PHE A 49 4.52 -4.60 3.83
CA PHE A 49 5.94 -4.33 4.06
C PHE A 49 6.51 -5.23 5.18
N GLY A 50 5.76 -5.46 6.25
CA GLY A 50 6.13 -6.44 7.27
C GLY A 50 6.27 -7.85 6.70
N VAL A 51 5.36 -8.26 5.81
CA VAL A 51 5.43 -9.55 5.10
C VAL A 51 6.68 -9.63 4.21
N ASP A 52 7.02 -8.55 3.50
CA ASP A 52 8.25 -8.45 2.69
C ASP A 52 9.50 -8.72 3.54
N LEU A 53 9.62 -8.05 4.68
CA LEU A 53 10.75 -8.24 5.59
C LEU A 53 10.84 -9.66 6.14
N VAL A 54 9.71 -10.27 6.50
CA VAL A 54 9.65 -11.65 6.98
C VAL A 54 10.08 -12.62 5.88
N LEU A 55 9.55 -12.46 4.67
CA LEU A 55 9.92 -13.30 3.53
C LEU A 55 11.39 -13.15 3.18
N LEU A 56 11.90 -11.92 3.15
CA LEU A 56 13.32 -11.66 2.91
C LEU A 56 14.20 -12.35 3.95
N THR A 57 13.85 -12.25 5.22
CA THR A 57 14.58 -12.89 6.31
C THR A 57 14.55 -14.42 6.18
N LEU A 58 13.40 -15.00 5.87
CA LEU A 58 13.27 -16.45 5.68
C LEU A 58 14.07 -16.95 4.47
N LEU A 59 13.96 -16.26 3.33
CA LEU A 59 14.63 -16.67 2.10
C LEU A 59 16.15 -16.50 2.18
N HIS A 60 16.60 -15.33 2.59
CA HIS A 60 18.05 -15.04 2.64
C HIS A 60 18.68 -15.57 3.92
N GLY A 61 18.10 -15.29 5.08
CA GLY A 61 18.67 -15.69 6.38
C GLY A 61 18.43 -17.16 6.73
N GLY A 62 17.24 -17.71 6.38
CA GLY A 62 16.89 -19.09 6.71
C GLY A 62 17.29 -20.11 5.65
N LEU A 63 17.01 -19.84 4.38
CA LEU A 63 17.23 -20.77 3.28
C LEU A 63 18.54 -20.51 2.50
N GLY A 64 19.30 -19.45 2.84
CA GLY A 64 20.55 -19.11 2.16
C GLY A 64 20.38 -18.68 0.69
N VAL A 65 19.18 -18.24 0.28
CA VAL A 65 18.93 -17.76 -1.08
C VAL A 65 19.78 -16.50 -1.34
N PRO A 66 20.43 -16.36 -2.52
CA PRO A 66 21.18 -15.16 -2.86
C PRO A 66 20.34 -13.89 -2.66
N LEU A 67 20.91 -12.86 -2.03
CA LEU A 67 20.21 -11.63 -1.65
C LEU A 67 19.39 -11.00 -2.79
N PRO A 68 19.91 -10.84 -4.02
CA PRO A 68 19.11 -10.26 -5.12
C PRO A 68 17.84 -11.07 -5.44
N VAL A 69 17.94 -12.39 -5.37
CA VAL A 69 16.80 -13.28 -5.63
C VAL A 69 15.81 -13.21 -4.48
N ALA A 70 16.27 -13.26 -3.24
CA ALA A 70 15.44 -13.17 -2.04
C ALA A 70 14.66 -11.84 -2.00
N VAL A 71 15.32 -10.72 -2.27
CA VAL A 71 14.68 -9.39 -2.37
C VAL A 71 13.62 -9.37 -3.46
N THR A 72 13.94 -9.87 -4.66
CA THR A 72 12.98 -9.86 -5.78
C THR A 72 11.75 -10.69 -5.48
N VAL A 73 11.91 -11.88 -4.91
CA VAL A 73 10.80 -12.78 -4.57
C VAL A 73 9.95 -12.20 -3.44
N ALA A 74 10.57 -11.73 -2.35
CA ALA A 74 9.87 -11.12 -1.23
C ALA A 74 9.05 -9.90 -1.68
N TYR A 75 9.67 -9.00 -2.45
CA TYR A 75 9.02 -7.82 -3.01
C TYR A 75 7.85 -8.18 -3.94
N ALA A 76 8.02 -9.13 -4.86
CA ALA A 76 6.94 -9.56 -5.76
C ALA A 76 5.75 -10.15 -5.01
N CYS A 77 5.99 -10.95 -3.96
CA CYS A 77 4.95 -11.50 -3.10
C CYS A 77 4.21 -10.40 -2.32
N ALA A 78 4.94 -9.53 -1.64
CA ALA A 78 4.36 -8.43 -0.86
C ALA A 78 3.55 -7.46 -1.73
N PHE A 79 4.08 -7.13 -2.90
CA PHE A 79 3.46 -6.28 -3.90
C PHE A 79 2.14 -6.88 -4.43
N THR A 80 2.14 -8.16 -4.77
CA THR A 80 0.93 -8.86 -5.21
C THR A 80 -0.11 -8.91 -4.09
N LEU A 81 0.32 -9.19 -2.87
CA LEU A 81 -0.54 -9.19 -1.69
C LEU A 81 -1.14 -7.80 -1.43
N SER A 82 -0.33 -6.73 -1.52
CA SER A 82 -0.81 -5.35 -1.39
C SER A 82 -1.89 -5.01 -2.40
N TYR A 83 -1.70 -5.40 -3.67
CA TYR A 83 -2.72 -5.21 -4.70
C TYR A 83 -4.04 -5.89 -4.31
N TYR A 84 -3.99 -7.17 -3.93
CA TYR A 84 -5.19 -7.93 -3.58
C TYR A 84 -5.90 -7.37 -2.36
N LEU A 85 -5.19 -7.05 -1.29
CA LEU A 85 -5.77 -6.50 -0.07
C LEU A 85 -6.39 -5.12 -0.32
N ASN A 86 -5.71 -4.24 -1.03
CA ASN A 86 -6.27 -2.95 -1.41
C ASN A 86 -7.49 -3.11 -2.30
N ARG A 87 -7.46 -4.02 -3.27
CA ARG A 87 -8.58 -4.30 -4.15
C ARG A 87 -9.83 -4.75 -3.39
N VAL A 88 -9.67 -5.70 -2.46
CA VAL A 88 -10.80 -6.35 -1.77
C VAL A 88 -11.25 -5.53 -0.56
N LEU A 89 -10.33 -5.13 0.32
CA LEU A 89 -10.67 -4.53 1.61
C LEU A 89 -10.86 -3.02 1.51
N ASN A 90 -10.02 -2.34 0.73
CA ASN A 90 -9.96 -0.89 0.73
C ASN A 90 -10.81 -0.26 -0.38
N PHE A 91 -10.64 -0.67 -1.63
CA PHE A 91 -11.31 -0.07 -2.79
C PHE A 91 -12.51 -0.86 -3.30
N GLN A 92 -12.73 -2.10 -2.85
CA GLN A 92 -13.86 -2.98 -3.25
C GLN A 92 -14.07 -3.02 -4.78
N SER A 93 -13.00 -3.17 -5.54
CA SER A 93 -13.07 -3.14 -6.99
C SER A 93 -13.58 -4.46 -7.58
N HIS A 94 -14.56 -4.37 -8.47
CA HIS A 94 -15.15 -5.51 -9.20
C HIS A 94 -14.65 -5.60 -10.65
N ALA A 95 -13.72 -4.74 -11.08
CA ALA A 95 -13.15 -4.76 -12.42
C ALA A 95 -12.37 -6.06 -12.72
N ALA A 96 -12.13 -6.37 -13.99
CA ALA A 96 -11.32 -7.53 -14.37
C ALA A 96 -9.90 -7.46 -13.79
N VAL A 97 -9.43 -8.56 -13.17
CA VAL A 97 -8.14 -8.58 -12.42
C VAL A 97 -6.94 -8.34 -13.33
N GLY A 98 -6.88 -9.01 -14.48
CA GLY A 98 -5.71 -8.97 -15.37
C GLY A 98 -5.35 -7.56 -15.86
N PRO A 99 -6.27 -6.83 -16.54
CA PRO A 99 -6.01 -5.47 -16.99
C PRO A 99 -5.71 -4.51 -15.83
N GLN A 100 -6.44 -4.64 -14.71
CA GLN A 100 -6.25 -3.80 -13.54
C GLN A 100 -4.88 -4.02 -12.89
N PHE A 101 -4.44 -5.26 -12.80
CA PHE A 101 -3.11 -5.61 -12.28
C PHE A 101 -2.00 -5.09 -13.20
N ALA A 102 -2.17 -5.16 -14.53
CA ALA A 102 -1.21 -4.59 -15.47
C ALA A 102 -1.04 -3.07 -15.28
N VAL A 103 -2.14 -2.34 -15.10
CA VAL A 103 -2.11 -0.90 -14.80
C VAL A 103 -1.40 -0.65 -13.47
N TYR A 104 -1.66 -1.46 -12.45
CA TYR A 104 -0.98 -1.36 -11.17
C TYR A 104 0.54 -1.55 -11.29
N VAL A 105 1.00 -2.54 -12.08
CA VAL A 105 2.43 -2.75 -12.35
C VAL A 105 3.06 -1.52 -12.98
N VAL A 106 2.40 -0.92 -13.98
CA VAL A 106 2.88 0.32 -14.61
C VAL A 106 2.99 1.46 -13.60
N VAL A 107 1.98 1.64 -12.75
CA VAL A 107 1.98 2.66 -11.68
C VAL A 107 3.17 2.48 -10.75
N VAL A 108 3.48 1.25 -10.37
CA VAL A 108 4.63 0.95 -9.49
C VAL A 108 5.97 1.18 -10.18
N VAL A 109 6.09 0.82 -11.46
CA VAL A 109 7.32 1.13 -12.22
C VAL A 109 7.54 2.63 -12.32
N VAL A 110 6.49 3.40 -12.62
CA VAL A 110 6.55 4.87 -12.63
C VAL A 110 6.93 5.42 -11.27
N ASN A 111 6.34 4.89 -10.20
CA ASN A 111 6.67 5.26 -8.82
C ASN A 111 8.16 5.06 -8.53
N TYR A 112 8.69 3.88 -8.85
CA TYR A 112 10.09 3.57 -8.65
C TYR A 112 11.02 4.55 -9.37
N LEU A 113 10.76 4.79 -10.64
CA LEU A 113 11.60 5.68 -11.47
C LEU A 113 11.50 7.14 -11.00
N ALA A 114 10.29 7.63 -10.71
CA ALA A 114 10.07 9.02 -10.35
C ALA A 114 10.56 9.35 -8.92
N PHE A 115 10.19 8.54 -7.94
CA PHE A 115 10.41 8.90 -6.53
C PHE A 115 11.64 8.21 -5.94
N ILE A 116 11.84 6.92 -6.15
CA ILE A 116 12.99 6.22 -5.57
C ILE A 116 14.27 6.64 -6.29
N LEU A 117 14.29 6.66 -7.60
CA LEU A 117 15.47 7.11 -8.36
C LEU A 117 15.49 8.64 -8.53
N GLY A 118 14.41 9.25 -9.03
CA GLY A 118 14.38 10.66 -9.39
C GLY A 118 14.48 11.59 -8.18
N VAL A 119 13.51 11.52 -7.27
CA VAL A 119 13.44 12.46 -6.13
C VAL A 119 14.59 12.20 -5.15
N SER A 120 14.86 10.94 -4.78
CA SER A 120 15.94 10.65 -3.83
C SER A 120 17.30 11.07 -4.37
N SER A 121 17.62 10.75 -5.63
CA SER A 121 18.90 11.11 -6.25
C SER A 121 19.01 12.61 -6.51
N GLY A 122 17.90 13.25 -6.93
CA GLY A 122 17.87 14.69 -7.17
C GLY A 122 18.10 15.49 -5.89
N LEU A 123 17.44 15.14 -4.80
CA LEU A 123 17.65 15.78 -3.50
C LEU A 123 19.08 15.54 -2.95
N ALA A 124 19.60 14.34 -3.12
CA ALA A 124 20.98 14.04 -2.74
C ALA A 124 21.99 14.86 -3.54
N ALA A 125 21.76 15.06 -4.85
CA ALA A 125 22.59 15.91 -5.71
C ALA A 125 22.54 17.39 -5.32
N LEU A 126 21.45 17.84 -4.71
CA LEU A 126 21.30 19.20 -4.16
C LEU A 126 21.91 19.36 -2.76
N GLY A 127 22.57 18.31 -2.24
CA GLY A 127 23.25 18.34 -0.94
C GLY A 127 22.32 18.11 0.25
N VAL A 128 21.08 17.65 0.01
CA VAL A 128 20.17 17.27 1.11
C VAL A 128 20.68 15.97 1.74
N GLU A 129 20.67 15.94 3.08
CA GLU A 129 21.08 14.76 3.83
C GLU A 129 20.26 13.54 3.40
N TYR A 130 20.93 12.40 3.24
CA TYR A 130 20.36 11.18 2.64
C TYR A 130 19.06 10.71 3.32
N HIS A 131 19.00 10.71 4.65
CA HIS A 131 17.80 10.28 5.38
C HIS A 131 16.63 11.22 5.16
N VAL A 132 16.87 12.53 5.12
CA VAL A 132 15.85 13.54 4.82
C VAL A 132 15.34 13.38 3.40
N ALA A 133 16.24 13.22 2.42
CA ALA A 133 15.87 12.96 1.03
C ALA A 133 15.00 11.70 0.90
N ARG A 134 15.32 10.64 1.64
CA ARG A 134 14.57 9.39 1.65
C ARG A 134 13.18 9.54 2.26
N ILE A 135 13.05 10.28 3.37
CA ILE A 135 11.76 10.53 4.02
C ILE A 135 10.85 11.35 3.09
N VAL A 136 11.38 12.41 2.49
CA VAL A 136 10.62 13.25 1.54
C VAL A 136 10.16 12.42 0.33
N ALA A 137 11.05 11.63 -0.26
CA ALA A 137 10.71 10.75 -1.37
C ALA A 137 9.61 9.76 -0.96
N GLY A 138 9.71 9.14 0.21
CA GLY A 138 8.71 8.20 0.73
C GLY A 138 7.35 8.85 0.99
N ALA A 139 7.31 10.09 1.46
CA ALA A 139 6.06 10.82 1.62
C ALA A 139 5.40 11.12 0.26
N CYS A 140 6.17 11.57 -0.73
CA CYS A 140 5.70 11.80 -2.09
C CYS A 140 5.21 10.49 -2.74
N GLU A 141 5.94 9.40 -2.55
CA GLU A 141 5.58 8.06 -2.99
C GLU A 141 4.22 7.62 -2.42
N ALA A 142 4.00 7.77 -1.11
CA ALA A 142 2.75 7.38 -0.46
C ALA A 142 1.55 8.14 -1.03
N VAL A 143 1.67 9.45 -1.25
CA VAL A 143 0.62 10.28 -1.86
C VAL A 143 0.38 9.88 -3.31
N TYR A 144 1.44 9.67 -4.09
CA TYR A 144 1.33 9.23 -5.48
C TYR A 144 0.64 7.86 -5.58
N MET A 145 1.12 6.87 -4.83
CA MET A 145 0.59 5.50 -4.87
C MET A 145 -0.88 5.44 -4.44
N TYR A 146 -1.25 6.16 -3.39
CA TYR A 146 -2.65 6.25 -2.98
C TYR A 146 -3.51 6.87 -4.07
N SER A 147 -3.08 7.99 -4.64
CA SER A 147 -3.82 8.71 -5.70
C SER A 147 -3.96 7.84 -6.95
N ALA A 148 -2.87 7.19 -7.37
CA ALA A 148 -2.88 6.32 -8.53
C ALA A 148 -3.76 5.08 -8.29
N MET A 149 -3.71 4.46 -7.11
CA MET A 149 -4.61 3.36 -6.78
C MET A 149 -6.08 3.79 -6.82
N ARG A 150 -6.41 4.93 -6.23
CA ARG A 150 -7.78 5.41 -6.14
C ARG A 150 -8.37 5.81 -7.50
N TRP A 151 -7.61 6.51 -8.32
CA TRP A 151 -8.15 7.15 -9.54
C TRP A 151 -7.76 6.46 -10.84
N VAL A 152 -6.71 5.65 -10.83
CA VAL A 152 -6.21 4.98 -12.04
C VAL A 152 -6.45 3.47 -11.96
N VAL A 153 -5.94 2.82 -10.91
CA VAL A 153 -6.00 1.35 -10.78
C VAL A 153 -7.41 0.87 -10.42
N PHE A 154 -8.00 1.45 -9.37
CA PHE A 154 -9.32 1.06 -8.85
C PHE A 154 -10.43 2.05 -9.24
N ARG A 155 -10.31 2.69 -10.38
CA ARG A 155 -11.33 3.59 -10.93
C ARG A 155 -12.66 2.83 -11.04
N ARG A 156 -13.69 3.41 -10.41
CA ARG A 156 -15.08 2.93 -10.50
C ARG A 156 -15.73 3.43 -11.77
#